data_0975a3078cb1481928110a22d41cb43b
#
_entry.id   0975a3078cb1481928110a22d41cb43b
#
_cell.length_a   1.000
_cell.length_b   1.000
_cell.length_c   1.000
_cell.angle_alpha   90.00
_cell.angle_beta   90.00
_cell.angle_gamma   90.00
#
_symmetry.space_group_name_H-M   'P 1'
#
loop_
_entity.id
_entity.type
_entity.pdbx_description
1 polymer ?
#
loop_
_entity_poly.entity_id
_entity_poly.type
_entity_poly.pdbx_seq_one_letter_code
_entity_poly.pdbx_strand_id
1 'polypeptide(L)'
;MLPTPGRIEEGQALSACTLIDGTSSGSFIWKTPNEIASPDKKKYDLIFEPNDPVLYAAKDTFITLNVIPVYSMNVTAGNFGTVILEGRTANDKYARGSVLKATAVADKNYRFAGWSDGNTSATRELQANTNLDIVARFDSIVYGVTFTNPMNGSLKVFANGVEVKNGAEFLQGTLLTITATPDPGYMVQSV
;
A
#
# COMPACT_ATOMS: atom_id res chain seq x y z
N MET A 1 -10.54 -16.03 40.98
CA MET A 1 -10.51 -14.86 40.05
C MET A 1 -10.36 -15.43 38.64
N LEU A 2 -11.03 -14.86 37.63
CA LEU A 2 -10.83 -15.26 36.23
C LEU A 2 -9.45 -14.80 35.73
N PRO A 3 -8.84 -15.50 34.75
CA PRO A 3 -7.57 -15.07 34.18
C PRO A 3 -7.71 -13.80 33.35
N THR A 4 -6.60 -13.09 33.14
CA THR A 4 -6.52 -11.98 32.21
C THR A 4 -6.10 -12.53 30.85
N PRO A 5 -6.91 -12.36 29.79
CA PRO A 5 -6.54 -12.82 28.46
C PRO A 5 -5.46 -11.90 27.86
N GLY A 6 -4.51 -12.50 27.17
CA GLY A 6 -3.55 -11.79 26.34
C GLY A 6 -4.19 -11.18 25.09
N ARG A 7 -3.36 -10.51 24.28
CA ARG A 7 -3.78 -9.97 22.97
C ARG A 7 -4.12 -11.11 22.01
N ILE A 8 -5.23 -10.96 21.28
CA ILE A 8 -5.61 -11.87 20.20
C ILE A 8 -6.20 -11.07 19.04
N GLU A 9 -5.88 -11.48 17.81
CA GLU A 9 -6.36 -10.89 16.59
C GLU A 9 -7.39 -11.79 15.93
N GLU A 10 -8.27 -11.20 15.14
CA GLU A 10 -9.21 -11.90 14.29
C GLU A 10 -8.50 -12.93 13.40
N GLY A 11 -9.07 -14.14 13.32
CA GLY A 11 -8.51 -15.22 12.52
C GLY A 11 -7.46 -16.07 13.24
N GLN A 12 -7.04 -15.71 14.45
CA GLN A 12 -6.16 -16.54 15.28
C GLN A 12 -6.97 -17.58 16.07
N ALA A 13 -6.37 -18.75 16.29
CA ALA A 13 -6.94 -19.76 17.20
C ALA A 13 -6.80 -19.30 18.68
N LEU A 14 -7.74 -19.66 19.53
CA LEU A 14 -7.71 -19.31 20.96
C LEU A 14 -6.43 -19.79 21.65
N SER A 15 -5.83 -20.90 21.20
CA SER A 15 -4.55 -21.40 21.70
C SER A 15 -3.39 -20.38 21.57
N ALA A 16 -3.51 -19.39 20.68
CA ALA A 16 -2.54 -18.31 20.55
C ALA A 16 -2.72 -17.20 21.61
N CYS A 17 -3.88 -17.15 22.28
CA CYS A 17 -4.16 -16.19 23.35
C CYS A 17 -3.75 -16.78 24.69
N THR A 18 -2.74 -16.19 25.32
CA THR A 18 -2.30 -16.60 26.66
C THR A 18 -3.33 -16.22 27.70
N LEU A 19 -3.51 -17.06 28.70
CA LEU A 19 -4.29 -16.78 29.90
C LEU A 19 -3.30 -16.50 31.03
N ILE A 20 -3.29 -15.28 31.54
CA ILE A 20 -2.34 -14.83 32.55
C ILE A 20 -3.07 -14.73 33.89
N ASP A 21 -2.49 -15.36 34.89
CA ASP A 21 -3.03 -15.41 36.25
C ASP A 21 -4.45 -15.96 36.34
N GLY A 22 -5.02 -15.93 37.48
CA GLY A 22 -6.35 -16.39 37.76
C GLY A 22 -6.48 -16.69 39.24
N THR A 23 -6.14 -17.89 39.66
CA THR A 23 -6.21 -18.29 41.06
C THR A 23 -5.05 -19.23 41.40
N SER A 24 -4.57 -19.15 42.65
CA SER A 24 -3.55 -20.06 43.19
C SER A 24 -4.08 -21.50 43.42
N SER A 25 -5.40 -21.73 43.30
CA SER A 25 -6.04 -23.02 43.57
C SER A 25 -6.24 -23.90 42.33
N GLY A 26 -5.81 -23.42 41.14
CA GLY A 26 -5.92 -24.19 39.89
C GLY A 26 -5.48 -23.35 38.69
N SER A 27 -5.70 -23.87 37.48
CA SER A 27 -5.39 -23.23 36.21
C SER A 27 -6.64 -23.14 35.31
N PHE A 28 -6.57 -22.25 34.31
CA PHE A 28 -7.59 -22.13 33.29
C PHE A 28 -7.04 -22.55 31.94
N ILE A 29 -7.85 -23.33 31.21
CA ILE A 29 -7.55 -23.73 29.84
C ILE A 29 -8.72 -23.38 28.92
N TRP A 30 -8.44 -23.17 27.62
CA TRP A 30 -9.48 -23.02 26.62
C TRP A 30 -10.24 -24.31 26.42
N LYS A 31 -11.57 -24.28 26.50
CA LYS A 31 -12.42 -25.46 26.25
C LYS A 31 -12.34 -25.90 24.78
N THR A 32 -12.19 -24.94 23.88
CA THR A 32 -12.05 -25.12 22.43
C THR A 32 -10.80 -24.37 21.90
N PRO A 33 -9.57 -24.87 22.15
CA PRO A 33 -8.33 -24.12 21.84
C PRO A 33 -8.15 -23.84 20.36
N ASN A 34 -8.75 -24.63 19.47
CA ASN A 34 -8.68 -24.44 18.01
C ASN A 34 -9.81 -23.55 17.45
N GLU A 35 -10.71 -23.06 18.30
CA GLU A 35 -11.72 -22.10 17.86
C GLU A 35 -11.07 -20.81 17.40
N ILE A 36 -11.55 -20.27 16.27
CA ILE A 36 -11.03 -19.04 15.69
C ILE A 36 -11.68 -17.82 16.35
N ALA A 37 -10.84 -16.90 16.79
CA ALA A 37 -11.28 -15.65 17.40
C ALA A 37 -11.96 -14.72 16.38
N SER A 38 -13.10 -14.15 16.77
CA SER A 38 -13.88 -13.21 15.95
C SER A 38 -14.28 -11.98 16.78
N PRO A 39 -14.22 -10.76 16.21
CA PRO A 39 -14.68 -9.54 16.88
C PRO A 39 -16.17 -9.56 17.25
N ASP A 40 -16.96 -10.35 16.53
CA ASP A 40 -18.42 -10.48 16.74
C ASP A 40 -18.78 -11.37 17.92
N LYS A 41 -17.90 -12.32 18.25
CA LYS A 41 -18.08 -13.18 19.42
C LYS A 41 -17.41 -12.57 20.65
N LYS A 42 -18.14 -12.40 21.73
CA LYS A 42 -17.62 -11.76 22.96
C LYS A 42 -17.25 -12.76 24.04
N LYS A 43 -17.94 -13.91 24.12
CA LYS A 43 -17.73 -14.89 25.15
C LYS A 43 -17.08 -16.17 24.62
N TYR A 44 -16.05 -16.60 25.31
CA TYR A 44 -15.27 -17.80 24.96
C TYR A 44 -15.15 -18.70 26.19
N ASP A 45 -15.34 -20.00 25.98
CA ASP A 45 -15.45 -20.97 27.06
C ASP A 45 -14.07 -21.39 27.58
N LEU A 46 -13.98 -21.47 28.89
CA LEU A 46 -12.83 -21.96 29.63
C LEU A 46 -13.24 -23.15 30.50
N ILE A 47 -12.28 -24.00 30.85
CA ILE A 47 -12.34 -24.98 31.91
C ILE A 47 -11.40 -24.56 33.02
N PHE A 48 -11.89 -24.44 34.22
CA PHE A 48 -11.05 -24.34 35.41
C PHE A 48 -10.65 -25.77 35.87
N GLU A 49 -9.36 -26.00 35.95
CA GLU A 49 -8.76 -27.25 36.45
C GLU A 49 -8.16 -26.98 37.82
N PRO A 50 -8.73 -27.58 38.93
CA PRO A 50 -8.21 -27.39 40.26
C PRO A 50 -6.87 -28.10 40.46
N ASN A 51 -6.01 -27.58 41.34
CA ASN A 51 -4.74 -28.22 41.72
C ASN A 51 -4.94 -29.55 42.43
N ASP A 52 -6.08 -29.71 43.15
CA ASP A 52 -6.48 -30.95 43.81
C ASP A 52 -7.76 -31.48 43.17
N PRO A 53 -7.65 -32.38 42.16
CA PRO A 53 -8.80 -32.93 41.46
C PRO A 53 -9.55 -34.02 42.28
N VAL A 54 -8.99 -34.42 43.41
CA VAL A 54 -9.66 -35.40 44.32
C VAL A 54 -10.69 -34.68 45.18
N LEU A 55 -10.38 -33.49 45.65
CA LEU A 55 -11.28 -32.71 46.50
C LEU A 55 -12.21 -31.79 45.72
N TYR A 56 -11.79 -31.37 44.51
CA TYR A 56 -12.51 -30.37 43.72
C TYR A 56 -12.67 -30.82 42.28
N ALA A 57 -13.86 -30.65 41.72
CA ALA A 57 -14.14 -30.97 40.33
C ALA A 57 -13.78 -29.80 39.40
N ALA A 58 -13.34 -30.12 38.18
CA ALA A 58 -13.20 -29.15 37.11
C ALA A 58 -14.53 -28.44 36.81
N LYS A 59 -14.50 -27.17 36.44
CA LYS A 59 -15.70 -26.38 36.23
C LYS A 59 -15.62 -25.56 34.94
N ASP A 60 -16.68 -25.64 34.14
CA ASP A 60 -16.86 -24.78 32.97
C ASP A 60 -17.15 -23.34 33.41
N THR A 61 -16.55 -22.42 32.68
CA THR A 61 -16.77 -20.97 32.81
C THR A 61 -16.55 -20.29 31.47
N PHE A 62 -16.60 -18.97 31.41
CA PHE A 62 -16.30 -18.22 30.21
C PHE A 62 -15.57 -16.94 30.55
N ILE A 63 -14.89 -16.38 29.53
CA ILE A 63 -14.22 -15.06 29.59
C ILE A 63 -14.68 -14.20 28.42
N THR A 64 -14.66 -12.89 28.62
CA THR A 64 -14.87 -11.93 27.53
C THR A 64 -13.53 -11.58 26.91
N LEU A 65 -13.43 -11.73 25.57
CA LEU A 65 -12.27 -11.30 24.79
C LEU A 65 -12.57 -10.01 24.02
N ASN A 66 -11.58 -9.16 23.95
CA ASN A 66 -11.53 -8.05 23.00
C ASN A 66 -10.68 -8.47 21.81
N VAL A 67 -11.30 -9.11 20.83
CA VAL A 67 -10.62 -9.55 19.60
C VAL A 67 -10.37 -8.34 18.70
N ILE A 68 -9.11 -8.16 18.29
CA ILE A 68 -8.70 -7.04 17.45
C ILE A 68 -9.04 -7.35 15.99
N PRO A 69 -9.88 -6.54 15.33
CA PRO A 69 -10.18 -6.71 13.91
C PRO A 69 -8.94 -6.63 13.04
N VAL A 70 -8.91 -7.38 11.94
CA VAL A 70 -7.83 -7.41 10.95
C VAL A 70 -8.36 -7.01 9.60
N TYR A 71 -7.66 -6.09 8.94
CA TYR A 71 -8.03 -5.53 7.64
C TYR A 71 -7.02 -5.91 6.55
N SER A 72 -7.51 -6.11 5.32
CA SER A 72 -6.69 -6.23 4.12
C SER A 72 -6.29 -4.84 3.63
N MET A 73 -5.00 -4.63 3.37
CA MET A 73 -4.50 -3.41 2.74
C MET A 73 -3.72 -3.78 1.48
N ASN A 74 -4.42 -3.75 0.33
CA ASN A 74 -3.84 -3.99 -0.98
C ASN A 74 -3.38 -2.64 -1.56
N VAL A 75 -2.07 -2.46 -1.70
CA VAL A 75 -1.47 -1.24 -2.26
C VAL A 75 -0.55 -1.64 -3.41
N THR A 76 -0.91 -1.22 -4.62
CA THR A 76 -0.22 -1.62 -5.85
C THR A 76 0.18 -0.42 -6.70
N ALA A 77 1.08 -0.65 -7.65
CA ALA A 77 1.42 0.31 -8.69
C ALA A 77 0.66 -0.02 -9.97
N GLY A 78 0.21 1.02 -10.69
CA GLY A 78 -0.16 0.93 -12.08
C GLY A 78 1.09 0.84 -12.98
N ASN A 79 0.91 0.99 -14.29
CA ASN A 79 2.02 1.01 -15.25
C ASN A 79 2.93 2.21 -15.00
N PHE A 80 4.22 2.08 -15.37
CA PHE A 80 5.21 3.16 -15.40
C PHE A 80 5.68 3.66 -14.03
N GLY A 81 5.70 2.75 -13.05
CA GLY A 81 6.24 3.01 -11.73
C GLY A 81 6.09 1.85 -10.78
N THR A 82 6.56 2.02 -9.57
CA THR A 82 6.53 1.02 -8.50
C THR A 82 6.02 1.64 -7.20
N VAL A 83 5.67 0.79 -6.24
CA VAL A 83 5.34 1.20 -4.87
C VAL A 83 6.26 0.48 -3.89
N ILE A 84 6.90 1.25 -3.03
CA ILE A 84 7.69 0.74 -1.91
C ILE A 84 6.80 0.77 -0.67
N LEU A 85 6.71 -0.36 0.04
CA LEU A 85 5.91 -0.53 1.23
C LEU A 85 6.80 -0.79 2.45
N GLU A 86 6.74 0.10 3.44
CA GLU A 86 7.38 -0.08 4.74
C GLU A 86 6.33 -0.50 5.77
N GLY A 87 6.59 -1.58 6.53
CA GLY A 87 5.64 -2.18 7.47
C GLY A 87 4.71 -3.23 6.83
N ARG A 88 5.05 -3.73 5.63
CA ARG A 88 4.28 -4.77 4.95
C ARG A 88 4.31 -6.09 5.73
N THR A 89 3.15 -6.71 5.92
CA THR A 89 2.99 -8.06 6.44
C THR A 89 3.01 -9.09 5.30
N ALA A 90 3.33 -10.34 5.61
CA ALA A 90 3.48 -11.40 4.59
C ALA A 90 2.18 -11.72 3.82
N ASN A 91 1.03 -11.41 4.39
CA ASN A 91 -0.29 -11.74 3.84
C ASN A 91 -1.16 -10.49 3.59
N ASP A 92 -0.57 -9.30 3.64
CA ASP A 92 -1.26 -8.00 3.49
C ASP A 92 -2.47 -7.84 4.46
N LYS A 93 -2.39 -8.50 5.63
CA LYS A 93 -3.35 -8.41 6.72
C LYS A 93 -2.75 -7.60 7.87
N TYR A 94 -3.53 -6.65 8.39
CA TYR A 94 -3.07 -5.69 9.38
C TYR A 94 -4.08 -5.57 10.51
N ALA A 95 -3.61 -5.72 11.74
CA ALA A 95 -4.43 -5.45 12.91
C ALA A 95 -4.91 -3.99 12.90
N ARG A 96 -6.12 -3.76 13.39
CA ARG A 96 -6.69 -2.41 13.51
C ARG A 96 -5.72 -1.44 14.14
N GLY A 97 -5.52 -0.29 13.48
CA GLY A 97 -4.63 0.77 13.93
C GLY A 97 -3.17 0.63 13.47
N SER A 98 -2.78 -0.50 12.85
CA SER A 98 -1.45 -0.62 12.23
C SER A 98 -1.26 0.41 11.13
N VAL A 99 -0.02 0.83 10.91
CA VAL A 99 0.34 1.81 9.88
C VAL A 99 1.21 1.13 8.82
N LEU A 100 0.85 1.33 7.55
CA LEU A 100 1.61 0.96 6.37
C LEU A 100 2.04 2.25 5.67
N LYS A 101 3.35 2.46 5.49
CA LYS A 101 3.86 3.58 4.70
C LYS A 101 4.05 3.16 3.27
N ALA A 102 3.44 3.89 2.34
CA ALA A 102 3.51 3.66 0.91
C ALA A 102 4.22 4.83 0.23
N THR A 103 5.21 4.51 -0.64
CA THR A 103 5.92 5.49 -1.46
C THR A 103 5.82 5.08 -2.92
N ALA A 104 5.19 5.91 -3.74
CA ALA A 104 5.11 5.75 -5.19
C ALA A 104 6.38 6.29 -5.84
N VAL A 105 7.00 5.49 -6.72
CA VAL A 105 8.23 5.83 -7.45
C VAL A 105 7.95 5.68 -8.94
N ALA A 106 8.00 6.79 -9.67
CA ALA A 106 7.80 6.80 -11.12
C ALA A 106 9.04 6.24 -11.85
N ASP A 107 8.80 5.56 -12.97
CA ASP A 107 9.84 5.18 -13.90
C ASP A 107 10.43 6.40 -14.60
N LYS A 108 11.58 6.21 -15.28
CA LYS A 108 12.21 7.27 -16.07
C LYS A 108 11.24 7.82 -17.12
N ASN A 109 11.15 9.14 -17.24
CA ASN A 109 10.26 9.90 -18.13
C ASN A 109 8.77 9.87 -17.74
N TYR A 110 8.46 9.42 -16.53
CA TYR A 110 7.12 9.47 -15.94
C TYR A 110 7.12 10.24 -14.63
N ARG A 111 5.96 10.68 -14.22
CA ARG A 111 5.73 11.35 -12.94
C ARG A 111 4.59 10.69 -12.19
N PHE A 112 4.62 10.75 -10.87
CA PHE A 112 3.49 10.35 -10.07
C PHE A 112 2.30 11.28 -10.32
N ALA A 113 1.14 10.69 -10.67
CA ALA A 113 -0.09 11.42 -10.99
C ALA A 113 -1.06 11.48 -9.81
N GLY A 114 -0.95 10.53 -8.87
CA GLY A 114 -1.80 10.43 -7.70
C GLY A 114 -2.18 8.99 -7.39
N TRP A 115 -2.80 8.80 -6.24
CA TRP A 115 -3.38 7.52 -5.84
C TRP A 115 -4.83 7.42 -6.33
N SER A 116 -5.35 6.18 -6.45
CA SER A 116 -6.71 5.92 -6.92
C SER A 116 -7.81 6.53 -6.06
N ASP A 117 -7.52 6.84 -4.79
CA ASP A 117 -8.41 7.51 -3.84
C ASP A 117 -8.33 9.05 -3.89
N GLY A 118 -7.56 9.60 -4.86
CA GLY A 118 -7.42 11.05 -5.09
C GLY A 118 -6.30 11.73 -4.29
N ASN A 119 -5.56 11.00 -3.44
CA ASN A 119 -4.41 11.58 -2.73
C ASN A 119 -3.26 11.83 -3.72
N THR A 120 -2.62 13.01 -3.62
CA THR A 120 -1.55 13.46 -4.53
C THR A 120 -0.15 13.43 -3.93
N SER A 121 0.00 13.04 -2.67
CA SER A 121 1.32 12.90 -2.04
C SER A 121 1.95 11.57 -2.45
N ALA A 122 3.12 11.59 -3.07
CA ALA A 122 3.80 10.38 -3.51
C ALA A 122 4.15 9.43 -2.34
N THR A 123 4.43 9.97 -1.17
CA THR A 123 4.62 9.21 0.08
C THR A 123 3.46 9.49 1.03
N ARG A 124 2.89 8.43 1.60
CA ARG A 124 1.77 8.54 2.55
C ARG A 124 1.78 7.39 3.56
N GLU A 125 1.16 7.65 4.70
CA GLU A 125 0.83 6.64 5.69
C GLU A 125 -0.64 6.22 5.56
N LEU A 126 -0.88 4.92 5.64
CA LEU A 126 -2.18 4.29 5.56
C LEU A 126 -2.45 3.58 6.87
N GLN A 127 -3.52 3.93 7.56
CA GLN A 127 -3.90 3.29 8.80
C GLN A 127 -4.96 2.20 8.56
N ALA A 128 -4.73 1.01 9.12
CA ALA A 128 -5.64 -0.12 9.01
C ALA A 128 -6.89 0.07 9.88
N ASN A 129 -7.87 0.80 9.39
CA ASN A 129 -9.18 1.01 10.03
C ASN A 129 -10.32 0.37 9.23
N THR A 130 -10.07 -0.02 8.00
CA THR A 130 -10.97 -0.68 7.05
C THR A 130 -10.14 -1.41 6.00
N ASN A 131 -10.77 -2.27 5.20
CA ASN A 131 -10.12 -2.84 4.02
C ASN A 131 -9.83 -1.74 3.01
N LEU A 132 -8.61 -1.75 2.44
CA LEU A 132 -8.15 -0.76 1.45
C LEU A 132 -7.67 -1.47 0.19
N ASP A 133 -8.00 -0.88 -0.97
CA ASP A 133 -7.48 -1.24 -2.27
C ASP A 133 -7.07 0.06 -3.00
N ILE A 134 -5.78 0.30 -3.09
CA ILE A 134 -5.22 1.57 -3.55
C ILE A 134 -4.17 1.31 -4.63
N VAL A 135 -4.25 2.09 -5.71
CA VAL A 135 -3.35 2.00 -6.86
C VAL A 135 -2.64 3.35 -7.06
N ALA A 136 -1.31 3.32 -7.16
CA ALA A 136 -0.53 4.46 -7.60
C ALA A 136 -0.65 4.62 -9.13
N ARG A 137 -0.88 5.84 -9.60
CA ARG A 137 -1.00 6.20 -11.03
C ARG A 137 0.16 7.08 -11.44
N PHE A 138 0.62 6.90 -12.68
CA PHE A 138 1.74 7.63 -13.24
C PHE A 138 1.40 8.13 -14.63
N ASP A 139 1.80 9.37 -14.93
CA ASP A 139 1.64 10.02 -16.22
C ASP A 139 2.99 10.21 -16.91
N SER A 140 2.97 10.19 -18.24
CA SER A 140 4.12 10.57 -19.06
C SER A 140 4.51 12.03 -18.84
N ILE A 141 5.81 12.33 -18.80
CA ILE A 141 6.31 13.70 -18.87
C ILE A 141 6.41 14.09 -20.34
N VAL A 142 5.63 15.07 -20.77
CA VAL A 142 5.64 15.60 -22.13
C VAL A 142 6.10 17.05 -22.15
N TYR A 143 6.74 17.46 -23.24
CA TYR A 143 7.18 18.82 -23.49
C TYR A 143 6.69 19.28 -24.85
N GLY A 144 6.13 20.51 -24.90
CA GLY A 144 5.78 21.18 -26.16
C GLY A 144 7.04 21.68 -26.86
N VAL A 145 7.13 21.47 -28.17
CA VAL A 145 8.22 21.95 -29.01
C VAL A 145 7.69 23.09 -29.85
N THR A 146 8.26 24.30 -29.63
CA THR A 146 7.93 25.50 -30.41
C THR A 146 9.14 25.99 -31.16
N PHE A 147 8.94 26.41 -32.40
CA PHE A 147 9.98 27.01 -33.25
C PHE A 147 9.37 28.00 -34.22
N THR A 148 10.21 28.94 -34.69
CA THR A 148 9.83 29.94 -35.68
C THR A 148 10.78 29.87 -36.87
N ASN A 149 10.23 30.07 -38.08
CA ASN A 149 11.09 30.19 -39.26
C ASN A 149 11.90 31.47 -39.23
N PRO A 150 13.18 31.42 -39.60
CA PRO A 150 14.01 32.63 -39.76
C PRO A 150 13.54 33.47 -40.96
N MET A 151 13.92 34.75 -41.00
CA MET A 151 13.54 35.69 -42.08
C MET A 151 14.03 35.27 -43.46
N ASN A 152 15.22 34.64 -43.56
CA ASN A 152 15.89 34.34 -44.83
C ASN A 152 16.17 32.83 -44.94
N GLY A 153 15.16 32.04 -44.70
CA GLY A 153 15.25 30.58 -44.74
C GLY A 153 14.08 29.90 -44.12
N SER A 154 14.19 28.59 -44.00
CA SER A 154 13.17 27.74 -43.35
C SER A 154 13.82 26.82 -42.31
N LEU A 155 13.04 26.48 -41.29
CA LEU A 155 13.39 25.51 -40.25
C LEU A 155 12.41 24.34 -40.28
N LYS A 156 12.95 23.13 -40.32
CA LYS A 156 12.17 21.91 -40.18
C LYS A 156 12.68 21.13 -38.99
N VAL A 157 11.74 20.62 -38.21
CA VAL A 157 12.02 19.77 -37.07
C VAL A 157 11.43 18.39 -37.35
N PHE A 158 12.18 17.34 -37.04
CA PHE A 158 11.75 15.93 -37.23
C PHE A 158 11.89 15.17 -35.92
N ALA A 159 10.92 14.30 -35.65
CA ALA A 159 11.00 13.29 -34.62
C ALA A 159 10.86 11.91 -35.30
N ASN A 160 11.82 11.02 -35.08
CA ASN A 160 11.85 9.69 -35.74
C ASN A 160 11.64 9.73 -37.24
N GLY A 161 12.20 10.76 -37.94
CA GLY A 161 12.08 10.93 -39.37
C GLY A 161 10.76 11.56 -39.87
N VAL A 162 9.81 11.84 -38.98
CA VAL A 162 8.54 12.52 -39.32
C VAL A 162 8.63 14.00 -38.99
N GLU A 163 8.19 14.86 -39.92
CA GLU A 163 8.20 16.32 -39.72
C GLU A 163 7.22 16.72 -38.62
N VAL A 164 7.72 17.52 -37.68
CA VAL A 164 7.00 17.97 -36.47
C VAL A 164 6.28 19.29 -36.77
N LYS A 165 5.01 19.39 -36.34
CA LYS A 165 4.27 20.64 -36.36
C LYS A 165 4.66 21.51 -35.15
N ASN A 166 4.71 22.82 -35.35
CA ASN A 166 4.94 23.78 -34.28
C ASN A 166 3.88 23.60 -33.16
N GLY A 167 4.31 23.51 -31.91
CA GLY A 167 3.45 23.26 -30.76
C GLY A 167 3.14 21.76 -30.50
N ALA A 168 3.73 20.82 -31.25
CA ALA A 168 3.59 19.40 -30.99
C ALA A 168 4.25 19.00 -29.66
N GLU A 169 3.65 18.03 -28.97
CA GLU A 169 4.14 17.50 -27.69
C GLU A 169 4.87 16.17 -27.87
N PHE A 170 5.96 15.99 -27.15
CA PHE A 170 6.79 14.78 -27.17
C PHE A 170 7.13 14.32 -25.77
N LEU A 171 7.29 13.01 -25.61
CA LEU A 171 7.80 12.41 -24.38
C LEU A 171 9.19 12.93 -24.05
N GLN A 172 9.48 13.14 -22.80
CA GLN A 172 10.83 13.45 -22.32
C GLN A 172 11.86 12.46 -22.88
N GLY A 173 12.97 13.00 -23.43
CA GLY A 173 14.04 12.19 -24.02
C GLY A 173 13.82 11.82 -25.48
N THR A 174 12.74 12.28 -26.15
CA THR A 174 12.58 12.15 -27.60
C THR A 174 13.69 12.93 -28.32
N LEU A 175 14.42 12.25 -29.22
CA LEU A 175 15.45 12.90 -30.06
C LEU A 175 14.77 13.66 -31.19
N LEU A 176 15.07 14.95 -31.29
CA LEU A 176 14.62 15.80 -32.36
C LEU A 176 15.79 16.12 -33.29
N THR A 177 15.57 16.05 -34.61
CA THR A 177 16.52 16.52 -35.64
C THR A 177 16.03 17.83 -36.20
N ILE A 178 16.88 18.84 -36.20
CA ILE A 178 16.57 20.16 -36.71
C ILE A 178 17.35 20.38 -38.01
N THR A 179 16.66 20.81 -39.07
CA THR A 179 17.25 21.15 -40.35
C THR A 179 16.93 22.60 -40.68
N ALA A 180 17.96 23.42 -40.86
CA ALA A 180 17.85 24.79 -41.34
C ALA A 180 18.23 24.84 -42.81
N THR A 181 17.40 25.47 -43.67
CA THR A 181 17.65 25.65 -45.10
C THR A 181 17.65 27.15 -45.39
N PRO A 182 18.80 27.77 -45.72
CA PRO A 182 18.85 29.18 -46.08
C PRO A 182 18.29 29.46 -47.47
N ASP A 183 17.74 30.65 -47.66
CA ASP A 183 17.33 31.10 -48.97
C ASP A 183 18.56 31.41 -49.86
N PRO A 184 18.38 31.48 -51.20
CA PRO A 184 19.48 31.81 -52.11
C PRO A 184 20.21 33.14 -51.73
N GLY A 185 21.53 33.06 -51.61
CA GLY A 185 22.37 34.20 -51.19
C GLY A 185 22.58 34.35 -49.68
N TYR A 186 21.99 33.47 -48.86
CA TYR A 186 22.17 33.44 -47.41
C TYR A 186 22.88 32.15 -46.97
N MET A 187 23.43 32.16 -45.79
CA MET A 187 24.08 30.99 -45.17
C MET A 187 23.63 30.81 -43.72
N VAL A 188 23.67 29.60 -43.24
CA VAL A 188 23.45 29.31 -41.81
C VAL A 188 24.69 29.75 -41.04
N GLN A 189 24.53 30.70 -40.12
CA GLN A 189 25.62 31.23 -39.29
C GLN A 189 25.79 30.47 -37.98
N SER A 190 24.66 30.05 -37.35
CA SER A 190 24.63 29.20 -36.15
C SER A 190 23.25 28.52 -36.02
N VAL A 191 23.22 27.38 -35.45
CA VAL A 191 21.99 26.66 -35.09
C VAL A 191 21.96 26.42 -33.57
#